data_ed89b08b07453596b140359fb53b41cb
#
_entry.id   ed89b08b07453596b140359fb53b41cb
#
_cell.length_a   1.000
_cell.length_b   1.000
_cell.length_c   1.000
_cell.angle_alpha   90.00
_cell.angle_beta   90.00
_cell.angle_gamma   90.00
#
_symmetry.space_group_name_H-M   'P 1'
#
loop_
_entity.id
_entity.type
_entity.pdbx_description
1 polymer ?
#
loop_
_entity_poly.entity_id
_entity_poly.type
_entity_poly.pdbx_seq_one_letter_code
_entity_poly.pdbx_strand_id
1 'polypeptide(L)'
;MWVDGPRRSPEQVDSVMRSAVRAMVLRSYELQQHAWEAGASEQDILDPPVNRRLGEVLCPTLVLIGTEDVTDMQAIAAHITDSIHNARLIHVSGAAHLPSLERADQVNTLLLDFLNPS
;
A
#
# COMPACT_ATOMS: atom_id res chain seq x y z
N MET A 1 -5.31 5.14 -12.24
CA MET A 1 -5.13 3.77 -11.72
C MET A 1 -4.88 3.74 -10.21
N TRP A 2 -3.85 4.40 -9.66
CA TRP A 2 -3.53 4.41 -8.23
C TRP A 2 -4.63 4.98 -7.32
N VAL A 3 -5.32 6.00 -7.78
CA VAL A 3 -6.36 6.68 -7.02
C VAL A 3 -7.74 6.18 -7.39
N ASP A 4 -7.98 5.93 -8.67
CA ASP A 4 -9.31 5.57 -9.15
C ASP A 4 -9.67 4.11 -8.85
N GLY A 5 -8.68 3.22 -8.90
CA GLY A 5 -8.94 1.79 -8.95
C GLY A 5 -9.57 1.37 -10.28
N PRO A 6 -9.81 0.09 -10.47
CA PRO A 6 -10.34 -0.42 -11.75
C PRO A 6 -11.85 -0.20 -11.95
N ARG A 7 -12.59 0.16 -10.90
CA ARG A 7 -14.06 0.18 -10.89
C ARG A 7 -14.68 1.53 -10.61
N ARG A 8 -13.90 2.54 -10.24
CA ARG A 8 -14.40 3.90 -9.95
C ARG A 8 -14.18 4.83 -11.12
N SER A 9 -15.15 5.72 -11.36
CA SER A 9 -14.96 6.84 -12.27
C SER A 9 -14.21 8.01 -11.58
N PRO A 10 -13.59 8.93 -12.36
CA PRO A 10 -12.92 10.09 -11.80
C PRO A 10 -13.76 10.94 -10.84
N GLU A 11 -15.05 11.03 -11.08
CA GLU A 11 -16.01 11.82 -10.29
C GLU A 11 -16.28 11.20 -8.91
N GLN A 12 -16.02 9.91 -8.74
CA GLN A 12 -16.18 9.18 -7.49
C GLN A 12 -14.99 9.32 -6.54
N VAL A 13 -13.96 10.03 -6.97
CA VAL A 13 -12.72 10.22 -6.20
C VAL A 13 -12.56 11.71 -5.88
N ASP A 14 -12.20 12.00 -4.64
CA ASP A 14 -11.94 13.36 -4.19
C ASP A 14 -10.90 14.06 -5.07
N SER A 15 -11.25 15.24 -5.60
CA SER A 15 -10.40 15.97 -6.55
C SER A 15 -9.14 16.57 -5.90
N VAL A 16 -9.22 16.94 -4.63
CA VAL A 16 -8.08 17.50 -3.87
C VAL A 16 -7.07 16.39 -3.63
N MET A 17 -7.54 15.23 -3.16
CA MET A 17 -6.71 14.06 -2.96
C MET A 17 -6.07 13.60 -4.27
N ARG A 18 -6.81 13.55 -5.38
CA ARG A 18 -6.29 13.22 -6.71
C ARG A 18 -5.16 14.18 -7.14
N SER A 19 -5.34 15.47 -6.91
CA SER A 19 -4.33 16.49 -7.23
C SER A 19 -3.07 16.33 -6.37
N ALA A 20 -3.23 16.04 -5.09
CA ALA A 20 -2.12 15.77 -4.18
C ALA A 20 -1.32 14.53 -4.61
N VAL A 21 -2.00 13.42 -4.90
CA VAL A 21 -1.34 12.19 -5.38
C VAL A 21 -0.61 12.43 -6.70
N ARG A 22 -1.21 13.18 -7.63
CA ARG A 22 -0.53 13.54 -8.87
C ARG A 22 0.77 14.31 -8.61
N ALA A 23 0.74 15.29 -7.72
CA ALA A 23 1.93 16.06 -7.35
C ALA A 23 3.01 15.15 -6.70
N MET A 24 2.62 14.25 -5.82
CA MET A 24 3.54 13.27 -5.20
C MET A 24 4.20 12.36 -6.25
N VAL A 25 3.43 11.84 -7.21
CA VAL A 25 3.95 10.97 -8.28
C VAL A 25 4.93 11.75 -9.16
N LEU A 26 4.60 12.95 -9.59
CA LEU A 26 5.51 13.79 -10.39
C LEU A 26 6.81 14.05 -9.64
N ARG A 27 6.72 14.39 -8.35
CA ARG A 27 7.90 14.61 -7.51
C ARG A 27 8.73 13.35 -7.35
N SER A 28 8.11 12.19 -7.23
CA SER A 28 8.81 10.89 -7.17
C SER A 28 9.63 10.63 -8.44
N TYR A 29 9.06 10.89 -9.62
CA TYR A 29 9.79 10.75 -10.89
C TYR A 29 10.98 11.70 -11.01
N GLU A 30 10.82 12.96 -10.61
CA GLU A 30 11.93 13.93 -10.58
C GLU A 30 13.07 13.43 -9.69
N LEU A 31 12.76 12.95 -8.48
CA LEU A 31 13.76 12.44 -7.55
C LEU A 31 14.45 11.18 -8.07
N GLN A 32 13.72 10.26 -8.69
CA GLN A 32 14.29 9.07 -9.31
C GLN A 32 15.23 9.42 -10.45
N GLN A 33 14.84 10.37 -11.30
CA GLN A 33 15.70 10.84 -12.40
C GLN A 33 17.02 11.39 -11.85
N HIS A 34 16.95 12.27 -10.84
CA HIS A 34 18.16 12.82 -10.21
C HIS A 34 19.04 11.74 -9.56
N ALA A 35 18.45 10.71 -8.95
CA ALA A 35 19.18 9.62 -8.37
C ALA A 35 19.92 8.81 -9.45
N TRP A 36 19.29 8.52 -10.57
CA TRP A 36 19.94 7.81 -11.68
C TRP A 36 21.07 8.65 -12.33
N GLU A 37 20.84 9.95 -12.54
CA GLU A 37 21.87 10.88 -13.03
C GLU A 37 23.07 10.98 -12.06
N ALA A 38 22.82 10.80 -10.75
CA ALA A 38 23.87 10.75 -9.72
C ALA A 38 24.55 9.38 -9.57
N GLY A 39 24.17 8.39 -10.41
CA GLY A 39 24.79 7.06 -10.42
C GLY A 39 24.20 6.08 -9.40
N ALA A 40 22.95 6.27 -8.98
CA ALA A 40 22.26 5.27 -8.18
C ALA A 40 22.21 3.93 -8.95
N SER A 41 22.64 2.85 -8.30
CA SER A 41 22.61 1.51 -8.88
C SER A 41 21.20 0.92 -8.86
N GLU A 42 20.95 -0.10 -9.67
CA GLU A 42 19.77 -0.94 -9.57
C GLU A 42 19.64 -1.56 -8.17
N GLN A 43 18.43 -1.84 -7.75
CA GLN A 43 18.16 -2.46 -6.45
C GLN A 43 18.81 -3.85 -6.38
N ASP A 44 19.53 -4.13 -5.29
CA ASP A 44 19.99 -5.46 -5.00
C ASP A 44 18.80 -6.38 -4.72
N ILE A 45 18.70 -7.47 -5.46
CA ILE A 45 17.68 -8.49 -5.25
C ILE A 45 18.16 -9.39 -4.10
N LEU A 46 17.35 -9.47 -3.04
CA LEU A 46 17.63 -10.36 -1.93
C LEU A 46 17.55 -11.83 -2.35
N ASP A 47 18.50 -12.65 -1.89
CA ASP A 47 18.48 -14.10 -2.07
C ASP A 47 18.50 -14.80 -0.70
N PRO A 48 17.49 -15.58 -0.35
CA PRO A 48 16.24 -15.78 -1.06
C PRO A 48 15.33 -14.53 -1.06
N PRO A 49 14.46 -14.38 -2.07
CA PRO A 49 13.60 -13.21 -2.18
C PRO A 49 12.57 -13.15 -1.04
N VAL A 50 12.14 -11.94 -0.67
CA VAL A 50 11.28 -11.66 0.49
C VAL A 50 10.00 -12.50 0.51
N ASN A 51 9.37 -12.73 -0.64
CA ASN A 51 8.14 -13.53 -0.74
C ASN A 51 8.32 -15.00 -0.31
N ARG A 52 9.55 -15.52 -0.30
CA ARG A 52 9.89 -16.86 0.21
C ARG A 52 10.22 -16.86 1.71
N ARG A 53 10.31 -15.69 2.31
CA ARG A 53 10.74 -15.49 3.69
C ARG A 53 9.65 -14.92 4.59
N LEU A 54 8.44 -14.73 4.09
CA LEU A 54 7.32 -14.16 4.86
C LEU A 54 7.02 -14.96 6.13
N GLY A 55 7.21 -16.26 6.11
CA GLY A 55 7.06 -17.12 7.30
C GLY A 55 8.08 -16.88 8.42
N GLU A 56 9.16 -16.13 8.17
CA GLU A 56 10.15 -15.73 9.17
C GLU A 56 9.70 -14.50 9.98
N VAL A 57 8.62 -13.82 9.56
CA VAL A 57 8.06 -12.69 10.29
C VAL A 57 7.30 -13.17 11.51
N LEU A 58 7.85 -12.90 12.69
CA LEU A 58 7.27 -13.38 13.97
C LEU A 58 6.44 -12.31 14.69
N CYS A 59 6.59 -11.03 14.32
CA CYS A 59 5.83 -9.95 14.93
C CYS A 59 4.37 -9.95 14.47
N PRO A 60 3.43 -9.45 15.30
CA PRO A 60 2.07 -9.17 14.87
C PRO A 60 2.08 -8.27 13.63
N THR A 61 1.29 -8.62 12.63
CA THR A 61 1.27 -7.91 11.34
C THR A 61 -0.15 -7.53 10.96
N LEU A 62 -0.37 -6.27 10.64
CA LEU A 62 -1.63 -5.76 10.11
C LEU A 62 -1.47 -5.45 8.62
N VAL A 63 -2.26 -6.10 7.79
CA VAL A 63 -2.33 -5.85 6.34
C VAL A 63 -3.60 -5.07 6.05
N LEU A 64 -3.46 -3.90 5.45
CA LEU A 64 -4.59 -3.05 5.03
C LEU A 64 -4.63 -2.97 3.52
N ILE A 65 -5.80 -3.22 2.93
CA ILE A 65 -6.01 -3.14 1.48
C ILE A 65 -7.33 -2.42 1.18
N GLY A 66 -7.33 -1.53 0.21
CA GLY A 66 -8.56 -0.88 -0.24
C GLY A 66 -9.45 -1.83 -1.03
N THR A 67 -10.78 -1.79 -0.83
CA THR A 67 -11.72 -2.67 -1.57
C THR A 67 -11.77 -2.38 -3.07
N GLU A 68 -11.36 -1.18 -3.48
CA GLU A 68 -11.34 -0.73 -4.87
C GLU A 68 -9.95 -0.85 -5.53
N ASP A 69 -8.99 -1.48 -4.86
CA ASP A 69 -7.66 -1.73 -5.44
C ASP A 69 -7.71 -2.83 -6.52
N VAL A 70 -6.68 -2.88 -7.34
CA VAL A 70 -6.56 -3.86 -8.41
C VAL A 70 -6.45 -5.29 -7.87
N THR A 71 -6.92 -6.26 -8.66
CA THR A 71 -6.98 -7.67 -8.26
C THR A 71 -5.62 -8.22 -7.81
N ASP A 72 -4.54 -7.81 -8.46
CA ASP A 72 -3.20 -8.27 -8.12
C ASP A 72 -2.78 -7.82 -6.72
N MET A 73 -3.12 -6.59 -6.32
CA MET A 73 -2.85 -6.09 -4.96
C MET A 73 -3.69 -6.82 -3.91
N GLN A 74 -4.95 -7.15 -4.23
CA GLN A 74 -5.79 -7.99 -3.37
C GLN A 74 -5.16 -9.37 -3.17
N ALA A 75 -4.66 -9.99 -4.23
CA ALA A 75 -3.99 -11.29 -4.16
C ALA A 75 -2.67 -11.23 -3.37
N ILE A 76 -1.89 -10.17 -3.53
CA ILE A 76 -0.66 -9.95 -2.76
C ILE A 76 -0.97 -9.77 -1.28
N ALA A 77 -1.98 -8.98 -0.93
CA ALA A 77 -2.40 -8.77 0.47
C ALA A 77 -2.84 -10.08 1.13
N ALA A 78 -3.62 -10.90 0.41
CA ALA A 78 -4.02 -12.22 0.88
C ALA A 78 -2.80 -13.14 1.07
N HIS A 79 -1.89 -13.20 0.08
CA HIS A 79 -0.68 -14.01 0.17
C HIS A 79 0.22 -13.63 1.35
N ILE A 80 0.41 -12.34 1.61
CA ILE A 80 1.18 -11.86 2.78
C ILE A 80 0.51 -12.33 4.06
N THR A 81 -0.81 -12.19 4.15
CA THR A 81 -1.57 -12.56 5.36
C THR A 81 -1.52 -14.06 5.61
N ASP A 82 -1.65 -14.88 4.57
CA ASP A 82 -1.61 -16.33 4.67
C ASP A 82 -0.20 -16.87 5.01
N SER A 83 0.84 -16.12 4.61
CA SER A 83 2.24 -16.54 4.79
C SER A 83 2.84 -16.12 6.14
N ILE A 84 2.30 -15.11 6.81
CA ILE A 84 2.76 -14.62 8.11
C ILE A 84 1.85 -15.13 9.22
N HIS A 85 2.40 -15.91 10.15
CA HIS A 85 1.62 -16.62 11.18
C HIS A 85 0.72 -15.68 12.02
N ASN A 86 1.19 -14.51 12.37
CA ASN A 86 0.47 -13.51 13.20
C ASN A 86 -0.05 -12.33 12.38
N ALA A 87 -0.46 -12.58 11.13
CA ALA A 87 -1.03 -11.53 10.29
C ALA A 87 -2.56 -11.52 10.32
N ARG A 88 -3.14 -10.34 10.17
CA ARG A 88 -4.56 -10.15 9.90
C ARG A 88 -4.75 -9.17 8.75
N LEU A 89 -5.72 -9.47 7.88
CA LEU A 89 -6.11 -8.64 6.75
C LEU A 89 -7.36 -7.84 7.09
N ILE A 90 -7.35 -6.54 6.81
CA ILE A 90 -8.53 -5.68 6.89
C ILE A 90 -8.72 -4.96 5.56
N HIS A 91 -9.94 -5.05 5.03
CA HIS A 91 -10.35 -4.32 3.84
C HIS A 91 -10.87 -2.93 4.22
N VAL A 92 -10.25 -1.89 3.67
CA VAL A 92 -10.66 -0.49 3.85
C VAL A 92 -11.69 -0.15 2.78
N SER A 93 -12.94 -0.02 3.22
CA SER A 93 -14.07 0.17 2.31
C SER A 93 -13.98 1.47 1.50
N GLY A 94 -14.18 1.36 0.19
CA GLY A 94 -14.22 2.49 -0.73
C GLY A 94 -12.87 3.19 -0.97
N ALA A 95 -11.76 2.59 -0.53
CA ALA A 95 -10.41 3.03 -0.87
C ALA A 95 -9.83 2.16 -2.00
N ALA A 96 -8.93 2.74 -2.80
CA ALA A 96 -8.11 2.01 -3.76
C ALA A 96 -6.69 1.80 -3.19
N HIS A 97 -5.66 2.16 -3.95
CA HIS A 97 -4.26 1.85 -3.62
C HIS A 97 -3.65 2.69 -2.48
N LEU A 98 -4.30 3.78 -2.11
CA LEU A 98 -3.81 4.71 -1.09
C LEU A 98 -4.82 4.88 0.06
N PRO A 99 -5.17 3.79 0.79
CA PRO A 99 -6.21 3.83 1.81
C PRO A 99 -5.91 4.85 2.92
N SER A 100 -4.66 5.06 3.27
CA SER A 100 -4.25 6.04 4.29
C SER A 100 -4.55 7.50 3.90
N LEU A 101 -4.60 7.81 2.61
CA LEU A 101 -4.99 9.13 2.10
C LEU A 101 -6.49 9.22 1.84
N GLU A 102 -7.10 8.14 1.37
CA GLU A 102 -8.51 8.11 0.98
C GLU A 102 -9.45 7.96 2.17
N ARG A 103 -9.02 7.30 3.23
CA ARG A 103 -9.79 6.96 4.44
C ARG A 103 -8.92 7.13 5.69
N ALA A 104 -8.28 8.29 5.83
CA ALA A 104 -7.31 8.57 6.89
C ALA A 104 -7.85 8.25 8.29
N ASP A 105 -9.07 8.68 8.60
CA ASP A 105 -9.67 8.46 9.93
C ASP A 105 -9.88 6.97 10.22
N GLN A 106 -10.37 6.22 9.24
CA GLN A 106 -10.56 4.77 9.36
C GLN A 106 -9.22 4.06 9.55
N VAL A 107 -8.22 4.40 8.74
CA VAL A 107 -6.88 3.79 8.82
C VAL A 107 -6.22 4.14 10.16
N ASN A 108 -6.30 5.38 10.61
CA ASN A 108 -5.75 5.79 11.90
C ASN A 108 -6.39 5.04 13.07
N THR A 109 -7.71 4.86 13.05
CA THR A 109 -8.42 4.07 14.08
C THR A 109 -7.90 2.63 14.09
N LEU A 110 -7.82 1.98 12.92
CA LEU A 110 -7.31 0.60 12.81
C LEU A 110 -5.86 0.45 13.29
N LEU A 111 -5.02 1.46 13.01
CA LEU A 111 -3.63 1.48 13.48
C LEU A 111 -3.55 1.64 15.00
N LEU A 112 -4.34 2.55 15.57
CA LEU A 112 -4.37 2.77 17.04
C LEU A 112 -4.86 1.51 17.76
N ASP A 113 -5.90 0.86 17.27
CA ASP A 113 -6.42 -0.39 17.83
C ASP A 113 -5.40 -1.54 17.74
N PHE A 114 -4.62 -1.56 16.66
CA PHE A 114 -3.57 -2.56 16.46
C PHE A 114 -2.36 -2.33 17.36
N LEU A 115 -1.96 -1.08 17.55
CA LEU A 115 -0.77 -0.71 18.34
C LEU A 115 -1.02 -0.68 19.84
N ASN A 116 -2.28 -0.50 20.28
CA ASN A 116 -2.69 -0.48 21.68
C ASN A 116 -3.72 -1.59 21.96
N PRO A 117 -3.34 -2.86 21.84
CA PRO A 117 -4.27 -3.95 22.17
C PRO A 117 -4.62 -3.88 23.66
N SER A 118 -5.93 -3.77 23.95
CA SER A 118 -6.47 -3.81 25.33
C SER A 118 -6.35 -5.20 25.93
#